data_2242e55dd1ed1feeff692832ce73739e
#
_entry.id   2242e55dd1ed1feeff692832ce73739e
#
_cell.length_a   1.000
_cell.length_b   1.000
_cell.length_c   1.000
_cell.angle_alpha   90.00
_cell.angle_beta   90.00
_cell.angle_gamma   90.00
#
_symmetry.space_group_name_H-M   'P 1'
#
loop_
_entity.id
_entity.type
_entity.pdbx_description
1 polymer ?
#
loop_
_entity_poly.entity_id
_entity_poly.type
_entity_poly.pdbx_seq_one_letter_code
_entity_poly.pdbx_strand_id
1 'polypeptide(L)'
;MVGYHAASLVADSYVKGYRDFDVQEAYKACLRAAEYDTTGIVAPGWLIPYVMPKARYYKNTLGYIPCDRENESVAKALEYAYDDWCISVLADSLGDTETKEKYARFADAYEFYFDPATRFMRGLDSKGEWRTPFNPRSSNHRNDDYCEGTAWQWTWFVPHDIPGLVKLMGGEDAFVGKLDSLFTVSSQLEGEATSADITGLIGQYAHGNEPSHHITHMYNYVNRPWRTQELVDSVLHNQYFNAPDGLSGNEDCGQMSAWYILNSMGFYQVCPGKPVYSIGRPLFEEVTINLPDRKTFVIRTHNNSKTNKYIESVLLNGKPLDVPFFTHNDIVRGGTMEITMSSVPTEWGKQIKN
;
A
#
# COMPACT_ATOMS: atom_id res chain seq x y z
N MET A 1 3.89 3.31 -11.95
CA MET A 1 4.56 2.40 -11.00
C MET A 1 5.85 1.87 -11.59
N VAL A 2 6.89 1.72 -10.77
CA VAL A 2 8.27 1.44 -11.22
C VAL A 2 8.86 0.15 -10.64
N GLY A 3 8.10 -0.57 -9.79
CA GLY A 3 8.47 -1.84 -9.17
C GLY A 3 8.36 -3.06 -10.11
N TYR A 4 8.62 -4.25 -9.53
CA TYR A 4 8.41 -5.55 -10.18
C TYR A 4 7.26 -6.31 -9.50
N HIS A 5 6.12 -5.65 -9.40
CA HIS A 5 4.96 -6.05 -8.59
C HIS A 5 4.31 -7.40 -8.96
N ALA A 6 4.74 -8.06 -10.04
CA ALA A 6 4.37 -9.47 -10.26
C ALA A 6 4.77 -10.34 -9.05
N ALA A 7 5.84 -9.96 -8.32
CA ALA A 7 6.25 -10.63 -7.10
C ALA A 7 5.16 -10.59 -6.02
N SER A 8 4.48 -9.45 -5.85
CA SER A 8 3.40 -9.32 -4.88
C SER A 8 2.20 -10.18 -5.25
N LEU A 9 1.83 -10.24 -6.54
CA LEU A 9 0.74 -11.08 -7.02
C LEU A 9 1.02 -12.57 -6.80
N VAL A 10 2.24 -13.03 -7.11
CA VAL A 10 2.64 -14.43 -6.93
C VAL A 10 2.67 -14.79 -5.44
N ALA A 11 3.30 -13.96 -4.61
CA ALA A 11 3.37 -14.19 -3.17
C ALA A 11 1.98 -14.21 -2.53
N ASP A 12 1.13 -13.22 -2.84
CA ASP A 12 -0.22 -13.12 -2.29
C ASP A 12 -1.09 -14.30 -2.69
N SER A 13 -1.05 -14.70 -3.96
CA SER A 13 -1.77 -15.89 -4.45
C SER A 13 -1.33 -17.15 -3.70
N TYR A 14 -0.02 -17.33 -3.53
CA TYR A 14 0.53 -18.51 -2.87
C TYR A 14 0.14 -18.60 -1.40
N VAL A 15 0.28 -17.50 -0.64
CA VAL A 15 -0.05 -17.49 0.81
C VAL A 15 -1.56 -17.58 1.06
N LYS A 16 -2.39 -17.14 0.11
CA LYS A 16 -3.83 -17.31 0.12
C LYS A 16 -4.30 -18.71 -0.28
N GLY A 17 -3.38 -19.58 -0.70
CA GLY A 17 -3.68 -20.98 -1.07
C GLY A 17 -4.03 -21.19 -2.54
N TYR A 18 -3.98 -20.15 -3.38
CA TYR A 18 -4.13 -20.26 -4.82
C TYR A 18 -2.80 -20.72 -5.44
N ARG A 19 -2.66 -22.02 -5.67
CA ARG A 19 -1.39 -22.66 -6.08
C ARG A 19 -1.51 -23.46 -7.39
N ASP A 20 -2.58 -23.26 -8.16
CA ASP A 20 -2.80 -23.90 -9.45
C ASP A 20 -2.03 -23.17 -10.58
N PHE A 21 -0.71 -23.05 -10.40
CA PHE A 21 0.23 -22.55 -11.37
C PHE A 21 1.63 -23.11 -11.10
N ASP A 22 2.56 -23.00 -12.04
CA ASP A 22 3.95 -23.41 -11.82
C ASP A 22 4.66 -22.46 -10.84
N VAL A 23 4.57 -22.79 -9.56
CA VAL A 23 5.12 -22.01 -8.46
C VAL A 23 6.64 -21.86 -8.59
N GLN A 24 7.34 -22.92 -9.03
CA GLN A 24 8.80 -22.88 -9.13
C GLN A 24 9.26 -21.95 -10.27
N GLU A 25 8.57 -21.97 -11.39
CA GLU A 25 8.88 -21.08 -12.51
C GLU A 25 8.52 -19.62 -12.18
N ALA A 26 7.36 -19.39 -11.53
CA ALA A 26 6.98 -18.07 -11.05
C ALA A 26 7.97 -17.51 -10.02
N TYR A 27 8.46 -18.35 -9.10
CA TYR A 27 9.48 -17.97 -8.11
C TYR A 27 10.79 -17.56 -8.79
N LYS A 28 11.29 -18.36 -9.74
CA LYS A 28 12.50 -18.00 -10.51
C LYS A 28 12.30 -16.69 -11.28
N ALA A 29 11.11 -16.47 -11.84
CA ALA A 29 10.80 -15.22 -12.54
C ALA A 29 10.84 -14.01 -11.59
N CYS A 30 10.30 -14.13 -10.36
CA CYS A 30 10.39 -13.09 -9.33
C CYS A 30 11.84 -12.78 -8.96
N LEU A 31 12.68 -13.81 -8.72
CA LEU A 31 14.10 -13.63 -8.43
C LEU A 31 14.83 -12.93 -9.58
N ARG A 32 14.58 -13.34 -10.82
CA ARG A 32 15.18 -12.72 -11.99
C ARG A 32 14.73 -11.26 -12.17
N ALA A 33 13.48 -10.95 -11.85
CA ALA A 33 12.95 -9.59 -11.90
C ALA A 33 13.63 -8.67 -10.88
N ALA A 34 14.04 -9.17 -9.72
CA ALA A 34 14.68 -8.39 -8.66
C ALA A 34 16.18 -8.15 -8.90
N GLU A 35 16.80 -8.90 -9.82
CA GLU A 35 18.22 -8.77 -10.16
C GLU A 35 18.42 -7.90 -11.41
N TYR A 36 19.64 -7.37 -11.57
CA TYR A 36 20.02 -6.64 -12.78
C TYR A 36 20.73 -7.59 -13.73
N ASP A 37 20.00 -8.07 -14.73
CA ASP A 37 20.56 -8.91 -15.80
C ASP A 37 19.91 -8.54 -17.13
N THR A 38 20.70 -8.00 -18.05
CA THR A 38 20.27 -7.66 -19.39
C THR A 38 20.43 -8.79 -20.41
N THR A 39 20.95 -9.94 -20.00
CA THR A 39 21.21 -11.08 -20.88
C THR A 39 19.89 -11.64 -21.43
N GLY A 40 19.83 -11.76 -22.75
CA GLY A 40 18.66 -12.31 -23.44
C GLY A 40 17.45 -11.37 -23.53
N ILE A 41 17.57 -10.10 -23.12
CA ILE A 41 16.52 -9.10 -23.37
C ILE A 41 16.55 -8.74 -24.84
N VAL A 42 15.47 -9.06 -25.56
CA VAL A 42 15.26 -8.68 -26.95
C VAL A 42 14.39 -7.44 -27.00
N ALA A 43 15.00 -6.27 -27.00
CA ALA A 43 14.33 -4.98 -27.06
C ALA A 43 15.23 -3.95 -27.77
N PRO A 44 14.66 -2.88 -28.38
CA PRO A 44 15.45 -1.73 -28.84
C PRO A 44 16.28 -1.15 -27.70
N GLY A 45 17.53 -0.75 -27.98
CA GLY A 45 18.48 -0.30 -26.93
C GLY A 45 17.94 0.83 -26.03
N TRP A 46 17.11 1.73 -26.59
CA TRP A 46 16.48 2.81 -25.83
C TRP A 46 15.43 2.33 -24.82
N LEU A 47 14.85 1.13 -25.03
CA LEU A 47 13.84 0.55 -24.13
C LEU A 47 14.47 -0.25 -22.96
N ILE A 48 15.71 -0.74 -23.13
CA ILE A 48 16.38 -1.56 -22.10
C ILE A 48 16.40 -0.88 -20.72
N PRO A 49 16.72 0.43 -20.57
CA PRO A 49 16.70 1.09 -19.26
C PRO A 49 15.33 1.14 -18.58
N TYR A 50 14.26 1.02 -19.33
CA TYR A 50 12.89 0.98 -18.79
C TYR A 50 12.49 -0.44 -18.37
N VAL A 51 12.89 -1.44 -19.15
CA VAL A 51 12.61 -2.86 -18.84
C VAL A 51 13.52 -3.38 -17.73
N MET A 52 14.79 -2.97 -17.73
CA MET A 52 15.79 -3.36 -16.75
C MET A 52 16.57 -2.13 -16.26
N PRO A 53 15.98 -1.30 -15.39
CA PRO A 53 16.64 -0.11 -14.87
C PRO A 53 17.85 -0.45 -14.00
N LYS A 54 18.89 0.37 -14.11
CA LYS A 54 20.12 0.23 -13.29
C LYS A 54 19.85 0.39 -11.78
N ALA A 55 18.71 0.89 -11.40
CA ALA A 55 18.25 0.91 -10.02
C ALA A 55 18.42 -0.46 -9.33
N ARG A 56 18.12 -1.57 -10.05
CA ARG A 56 18.31 -2.94 -9.54
C ARG A 56 19.78 -3.27 -9.28
N TYR A 57 20.69 -2.82 -10.15
CA TYR A 57 22.13 -2.95 -9.93
C TYR A 57 22.58 -2.21 -8.66
N TYR A 58 22.16 -0.95 -8.52
CA TYR A 58 22.55 -0.15 -7.35
C TYR A 58 21.96 -0.74 -6.06
N LYS A 59 20.69 -1.11 -6.04
CA LYS A 59 20.08 -1.81 -4.91
C LYS A 59 20.88 -3.05 -4.50
N ASN A 60 21.23 -3.90 -5.45
CA ASN A 60 21.91 -5.17 -5.18
C ASN A 60 23.37 -5.02 -4.76
N THR A 61 24.05 -3.93 -5.16
CA THR A 61 25.48 -3.71 -4.90
C THR A 61 25.76 -2.73 -3.79
N LEU A 62 24.92 -1.68 -3.65
CA LEU A 62 25.11 -0.61 -2.67
C LEU A 62 24.13 -0.70 -1.50
N GLY A 63 23.05 -1.47 -1.66
CA GLY A 63 21.94 -1.52 -0.70
C GLY A 63 20.94 -0.38 -0.83
N TYR A 64 21.17 0.60 -1.70
CA TYR A 64 20.27 1.72 -1.99
C TYR A 64 20.43 2.21 -3.43
N ILE A 65 19.53 3.08 -3.90
CA ILE A 65 19.51 3.62 -5.26
C ILE A 65 19.89 5.10 -5.18
N PRO A 66 21.11 5.50 -5.67
CA PRO A 66 21.54 6.88 -5.62
C PRO A 66 20.73 7.79 -6.53
N CYS A 67 20.25 8.91 -6.02
CA CYS A 67 19.43 9.87 -6.76
C CYS A 67 20.19 10.68 -7.82
N ASP A 68 21.51 10.71 -7.78
CA ASP A 68 22.38 11.30 -8.81
C ASP A 68 22.72 10.30 -9.93
N ARG A 69 22.26 9.07 -9.84
CA ARG A 69 22.51 7.97 -10.80
C ARG A 69 21.24 7.43 -11.44
N GLU A 70 20.12 7.61 -10.77
CA GLU A 70 18.83 7.07 -11.21
C GLU A 70 17.72 8.05 -10.86
N ASN A 71 16.86 8.34 -11.83
CA ASN A 71 15.64 9.10 -11.60
C ASN A 71 14.60 8.22 -10.88
N GLU A 72 13.65 8.85 -10.21
CA GLU A 72 12.60 8.18 -9.43
C GLU A 72 13.20 7.26 -8.34
N SER A 73 14.35 7.66 -7.80
CA SER A 73 15.19 6.83 -6.94
C SER A 73 14.47 6.40 -5.67
N VAL A 74 13.70 7.28 -5.04
CA VAL A 74 12.90 6.99 -3.83
C VAL A 74 11.73 6.09 -4.16
N ALA A 75 10.98 6.42 -5.22
CA ALA A 75 9.85 5.59 -5.64
C ALA A 75 10.27 4.16 -5.95
N LYS A 76 11.33 4.00 -6.78
CA LYS A 76 11.91 2.68 -7.10
C LYS A 76 12.37 1.94 -5.85
N ALA A 77 13.03 2.63 -4.93
CA ALA A 77 13.55 2.01 -3.71
C ALA A 77 12.44 1.47 -2.82
N LEU A 78 11.38 2.25 -2.61
CA LEU A 78 10.25 1.87 -1.77
C LEU A 78 9.43 0.73 -2.39
N GLU A 79 9.16 0.79 -3.70
CA GLU A 79 8.47 -0.30 -4.41
C GLU A 79 9.32 -1.58 -4.41
N TYR A 80 10.63 -1.47 -4.67
CA TYR A 80 11.52 -2.64 -4.61
C TYR A 80 11.64 -3.24 -3.22
N ALA A 81 11.65 -2.42 -2.17
CA ALA A 81 11.66 -2.92 -0.79
C ALA A 81 10.40 -3.75 -0.49
N TYR A 82 9.23 -3.30 -0.94
CA TYR A 82 8.00 -4.07 -0.82
C TYR A 82 8.03 -5.35 -1.69
N ASP A 83 8.48 -5.27 -2.93
CA ASP A 83 8.58 -6.44 -3.81
C ASP A 83 9.58 -7.48 -3.27
N ASP A 84 10.71 -7.02 -2.72
CA ASP A 84 11.72 -7.86 -2.07
C ASP A 84 11.15 -8.53 -0.81
N TRP A 85 10.32 -7.81 -0.04
CA TRP A 85 9.57 -8.41 1.06
C TRP A 85 8.64 -9.53 0.57
N CYS A 86 7.94 -9.33 -0.53
CA CYS A 86 7.08 -10.37 -1.13
C CYS A 86 7.89 -11.60 -1.58
N ILE A 87 9.08 -11.39 -2.16
CA ILE A 87 10.00 -12.48 -2.50
C ILE A 87 10.45 -13.22 -1.24
N SER A 88 10.78 -12.50 -0.16
CA SER A 88 11.14 -13.09 1.13
C SER A 88 10.02 -13.97 1.70
N VAL A 89 8.77 -13.50 1.64
CA VAL A 89 7.59 -14.26 2.07
C VAL A 89 7.40 -15.53 1.24
N LEU A 90 7.58 -15.44 -0.07
CA LEU A 90 7.46 -16.59 -0.96
C LEU A 90 8.58 -17.60 -0.71
N ALA A 91 9.83 -17.13 -0.55
CA ALA A 91 10.99 -17.95 -0.22
C ALA A 91 10.79 -18.70 1.10
N ASP A 92 10.33 -18.01 2.15
CA ASP A 92 10.00 -18.65 3.44
C ASP A 92 8.96 -19.75 3.28
N SER A 93 7.92 -19.48 2.50
CA SER A 93 6.83 -20.43 2.23
C SER A 93 7.30 -21.66 1.43
N LEU A 94 8.38 -21.52 0.68
CA LEU A 94 9.00 -22.60 -0.12
C LEU A 94 10.17 -23.28 0.60
N GLY A 95 10.57 -22.81 1.79
CA GLY A 95 11.66 -23.36 2.58
C GLY A 95 13.07 -22.92 2.12
N ASP A 96 13.16 -21.87 1.28
CA ASP A 96 14.43 -21.29 0.84
C ASP A 96 14.90 -20.21 1.83
N THR A 97 15.60 -20.64 2.87
CA THR A 97 16.04 -19.78 3.97
C THR A 97 17.08 -18.74 3.52
N GLU A 98 18.00 -19.10 2.63
CA GLU A 98 19.05 -18.18 2.15
C GLU A 98 18.43 -17.00 1.38
N THR A 99 17.54 -17.31 0.44
CA THR A 99 16.83 -16.27 -0.33
C THR A 99 15.93 -15.43 0.57
N LYS A 100 15.21 -16.06 1.52
CA LYS A 100 14.39 -15.34 2.51
C LYS A 100 15.23 -14.29 3.25
N GLU A 101 16.37 -14.67 3.82
CA GLU A 101 17.22 -13.76 4.59
C GLU A 101 17.83 -12.64 3.73
N LYS A 102 18.24 -12.97 2.48
CA LYS A 102 18.74 -11.99 1.52
C LYS A 102 17.70 -10.91 1.25
N TYR A 103 16.48 -11.31 0.87
CA TYR A 103 15.44 -10.38 0.44
C TYR A 103 14.76 -9.68 1.62
N ALA A 104 14.71 -10.28 2.81
CA ALA A 104 14.27 -9.58 4.03
C ALA A 104 15.17 -8.36 4.33
N ARG A 105 16.51 -8.48 4.17
CA ARG A 105 17.41 -7.32 4.32
C ARG A 105 17.18 -6.23 3.29
N PHE A 106 16.82 -6.58 2.05
CA PHE A 106 16.48 -5.59 1.02
C PHE A 106 15.13 -4.93 1.30
N ALA A 107 14.20 -5.64 1.94
CA ALA A 107 12.92 -5.08 2.37
C ALA A 107 13.07 -3.96 3.40
N ASP A 108 14.12 -3.99 4.22
CA ASP A 108 14.41 -2.95 5.21
C ASP A 108 15.10 -1.71 4.60
N ALA A 109 15.42 -1.71 3.28
CA ALA A 109 16.15 -0.61 2.63
C ALA A 109 15.39 0.72 2.63
N TYR A 110 14.07 0.74 2.86
CA TYR A 110 13.29 1.97 3.02
C TYR A 110 13.83 2.86 4.16
N GLU A 111 14.46 2.29 5.20
CA GLU A 111 15.03 3.01 6.33
C GLU A 111 16.12 4.02 5.91
N PHE A 112 16.90 3.71 4.86
CA PHE A 112 17.94 4.60 4.34
C PHE A 112 17.40 5.92 3.78
N TYR A 113 16.15 5.94 3.33
CA TYR A 113 15.55 7.11 2.69
C TYR A 113 14.80 8.02 3.66
N PHE A 114 14.59 7.59 4.90
CA PHE A 114 13.88 8.39 5.88
C PHE A 114 14.79 9.47 6.47
N ASP A 115 14.48 10.73 6.17
CA ASP A 115 15.14 11.88 6.77
C ASP A 115 14.44 12.30 8.07
N PRO A 116 15.05 12.06 9.25
CA PRO A 116 14.41 12.38 10.53
C PRO A 116 14.23 13.89 10.76
N ALA A 117 14.99 14.75 10.07
CA ALA A 117 14.88 16.21 10.19
C ALA A 117 13.60 16.73 9.52
N THR A 118 13.26 16.19 8.35
CA THR A 118 12.06 16.60 7.59
C THR A 118 10.87 15.64 7.79
N ARG A 119 11.15 14.42 8.25
CA ARG A 119 10.19 13.31 8.35
C ARG A 119 9.53 12.97 7.01
N PHE A 120 10.36 12.91 5.96
CA PHE A 120 9.99 12.46 4.63
C PHE A 120 11.00 11.43 4.13
N MET A 121 10.55 10.57 3.21
CA MET A 121 11.45 9.78 2.39
C MET A 121 12.10 10.70 1.35
N ARG A 122 13.44 10.73 1.28
CA ARG A 122 14.22 11.65 0.43
C ARG A 122 15.29 10.89 -0.36
N GLY A 123 15.66 11.46 -1.51
CA GLY A 123 16.77 10.93 -2.31
C GLY A 123 18.12 11.13 -1.63
N LEU A 124 18.93 10.05 -1.61
CA LEU A 124 20.34 10.06 -1.23
C LEU A 124 21.19 9.97 -2.49
N ASP A 125 22.24 10.78 -2.58
CA ASP A 125 23.20 10.69 -3.68
C ASP A 125 24.23 9.56 -3.47
N SER A 126 25.14 9.37 -4.42
CA SER A 126 26.19 8.34 -4.36
C SER A 126 27.23 8.53 -3.25
N LYS A 127 27.19 9.65 -2.52
CA LYS A 127 28.02 9.93 -1.35
C LYS A 127 27.25 9.72 -0.04
N GLY A 128 25.94 9.42 -0.11
CA GLY A 128 25.07 9.31 1.05
C GLY A 128 24.57 10.66 1.57
N GLU A 129 24.60 11.71 0.76
CA GLU A 129 24.11 13.04 1.12
C GLU A 129 22.68 13.22 0.60
N TRP A 130 21.84 13.94 1.39
CA TRP A 130 20.47 14.24 0.98
C TRP A 130 20.44 15.18 -0.23
N ARG A 131 19.62 14.83 -1.24
CA ARG A 131 19.38 15.74 -2.38
C ARG A 131 18.89 17.10 -1.88
N THR A 132 19.52 18.18 -2.38
CA THR A 132 19.17 19.57 -2.09
C THR A 132 19.07 20.38 -3.38
N PRO A 133 18.16 21.39 -3.48
CA PRO A 133 17.14 21.75 -2.48
C PRO A 133 16.06 20.69 -2.35
N PHE A 134 15.33 20.68 -1.22
CA PHE A 134 14.22 19.77 -0.97
C PHE A 134 12.91 20.53 -0.79
N ASN A 135 11.91 20.17 -1.60
CA ASN A 135 10.55 20.66 -1.48
C ASN A 135 9.58 19.46 -1.51
N PRO A 136 8.87 19.14 -0.41
CA PRO A 136 8.04 17.94 -0.33
C PRO A 136 6.78 17.97 -1.23
N ARG A 137 6.45 19.10 -1.86
CA ARG A 137 5.34 19.26 -2.82
C ARG A 137 5.79 19.33 -4.28
N SER A 138 7.10 19.25 -4.51
CA SER A 138 7.65 19.31 -5.86
C SER A 138 7.43 17.97 -6.57
N SER A 139 6.98 18.06 -7.83
CA SER A 139 6.92 16.95 -8.77
C SER A 139 7.49 17.43 -10.10
N ASN A 140 8.49 16.69 -10.60
CA ASN A 140 9.05 16.85 -11.93
C ASN A 140 9.02 15.49 -12.63
N HIS A 141 7.91 15.17 -13.27
CA HIS A 141 7.61 13.87 -13.84
C HIS A 141 8.82 13.24 -14.54
N ARG A 142 9.28 12.07 -14.05
CA ARG A 142 10.45 11.30 -14.50
C ARG A 142 11.83 11.96 -14.34
N ASN A 143 11.91 13.15 -13.71
CA ASN A 143 13.17 13.88 -13.52
C ASN A 143 13.46 14.24 -12.06
N ASP A 144 12.77 13.63 -11.11
CA ASP A 144 13.03 13.78 -9.68
C ASP A 144 13.13 12.40 -8.98
N ASP A 145 12.97 12.37 -7.67
CA ASP A 145 13.10 11.17 -6.85
C ASP A 145 11.78 10.36 -6.76
N TYR A 146 10.66 10.92 -7.23
CA TYR A 146 9.33 10.36 -7.05
C TYR A 146 8.66 10.06 -8.40
N CYS A 147 8.05 8.90 -8.51
CA CYS A 147 7.26 8.53 -9.67
C CYS A 147 5.83 9.00 -9.48
N GLU A 148 5.30 9.80 -10.42
CA GLU A 148 3.88 10.18 -10.43
C GLU A 148 3.38 10.68 -9.07
N GLY A 149 4.21 11.39 -8.33
CA GLY A 149 3.92 11.79 -6.96
C GLY A 149 4.91 12.81 -6.44
N THR A 150 4.80 13.09 -5.16
CA THR A 150 5.69 13.95 -4.38
C THR A 150 6.16 13.21 -3.11
N ALA A 151 7.03 13.82 -2.31
CA ALA A 151 7.44 13.26 -1.03
C ALA A 151 6.23 13.00 -0.09
N TRP A 152 5.16 13.79 -0.22
CA TRP A 152 3.96 13.61 0.60
C TRP A 152 3.28 12.27 0.36
N GLN A 153 3.15 11.80 -0.89
CA GLN A 153 2.53 10.53 -1.20
C GLN A 153 3.49 9.37 -0.91
N TRP A 154 4.74 9.49 -1.36
CA TRP A 154 5.70 8.39 -1.32
C TRP A 154 6.21 8.05 0.09
N THR A 155 6.21 8.99 1.03
CA THR A 155 6.65 8.74 2.41
C THR A 155 5.90 7.59 3.09
N TRP A 156 4.71 7.26 2.63
CA TRP A 156 3.84 6.24 3.23
C TRP A 156 3.96 4.87 2.56
N PHE A 157 4.70 4.75 1.45
CA PHE A 157 4.77 3.49 0.71
C PHE A 157 5.71 2.48 1.38
N VAL A 158 5.31 2.04 2.58
CA VAL A 158 5.94 0.96 3.36
C VAL A 158 4.82 0.03 3.88
N PRO A 159 4.00 -0.58 2.98
CA PRO A 159 2.85 -1.38 3.39
C PRO A 159 3.25 -2.65 4.14
N HIS A 160 4.45 -3.16 3.91
CA HIS A 160 4.98 -4.37 4.51
C HIS A 160 5.46 -4.19 5.95
N ASP A 161 5.86 -2.98 6.33
CA ASP A 161 6.36 -2.68 7.69
C ASP A 161 5.87 -1.33 8.23
N ILE A 162 4.56 -1.18 8.39
CA ILE A 162 3.97 0.00 9.03
C ILE A 162 4.50 0.22 10.46
N PRO A 163 4.68 -0.81 11.32
CA PRO A 163 5.28 -0.61 12.64
C PRO A 163 6.70 -0.04 12.59
N GLY A 164 7.54 -0.47 11.65
CA GLY A 164 8.87 0.08 11.41
C GLY A 164 8.80 1.56 11.02
N LEU A 165 7.89 1.92 10.11
CA LEU A 165 7.67 3.33 9.72
C LEU A 165 7.19 4.18 10.91
N VAL A 166 6.30 3.66 11.75
CA VAL A 166 5.86 4.32 13.01
C VAL A 166 7.05 4.60 13.93
N LYS A 167 7.92 3.60 14.09
CA LYS A 167 9.15 3.74 14.90
C LYS A 167 10.10 4.79 14.32
N LEU A 168 10.34 4.79 13.01
CA LEU A 168 11.17 5.80 12.34
C LEU A 168 10.65 7.22 12.54
N MET A 169 9.34 7.40 12.51
CA MET A 169 8.69 8.70 12.72
C MET A 169 8.70 9.18 14.18
N GLY A 170 9.16 8.36 15.13
CA GLY A 170 9.26 8.70 16.55
C GLY A 170 8.07 8.24 17.38
N GLY A 171 7.30 7.26 16.92
CA GLY A 171 6.18 6.64 17.61
C GLY A 171 4.80 7.06 17.11
N GLU A 172 3.75 6.49 17.71
CA GLU A 172 2.37 6.61 17.23
C GLU A 172 1.88 8.05 17.11
N ASP A 173 2.11 8.91 18.11
CA ASP A 173 1.61 10.28 18.10
C ASP A 173 2.29 11.13 17.01
N ALA A 174 3.60 10.96 16.81
CA ALA A 174 4.34 11.65 15.76
C ALA A 174 3.92 11.17 14.36
N PHE A 175 3.69 9.87 14.21
CA PHE A 175 3.16 9.25 12.99
C PHE A 175 1.75 9.77 12.68
N VAL A 176 0.82 9.75 13.65
CA VAL A 176 -0.55 10.26 13.49
C VAL A 176 -0.54 11.73 13.13
N GLY A 177 0.24 12.56 13.82
CA GLY A 177 0.33 13.99 13.51
C GLY A 177 0.85 14.27 12.09
N LYS A 178 1.80 13.48 11.60
CA LYS A 178 2.28 13.56 10.22
C LYS A 178 1.26 13.04 9.21
N LEU A 179 0.57 11.96 9.53
CA LEU A 179 -0.48 11.37 8.69
C LEU A 179 -1.71 12.29 8.59
N ASP A 180 -2.13 12.92 9.69
CA ASP A 180 -3.20 13.94 9.67
C ASP A 180 -2.81 15.14 8.81
N SER A 181 -1.53 15.53 8.84
CA SER A 181 -1.02 16.62 8.00
C SER A 181 -1.16 16.31 6.50
N LEU A 182 -0.98 15.05 6.08
CA LEU A 182 -1.17 14.65 4.67
C LEU A 182 -2.55 15.06 4.14
N PHE A 183 -3.60 14.89 4.96
CA PHE A 183 -5.00 15.14 4.57
C PHE A 183 -5.45 16.59 4.79
N THR A 184 -4.63 17.44 5.45
CA THR A 184 -5.03 18.78 5.86
C THR A 184 -4.20 19.92 5.26
N VAL A 185 -2.98 19.65 4.78
CA VAL A 185 -2.15 20.67 4.10
C VAL A 185 -2.75 21.06 2.75
N SER A 186 -2.29 22.18 2.19
CA SER A 186 -2.72 22.63 0.86
C SER A 186 -2.50 21.56 -0.20
N SER A 187 -3.50 21.36 -1.07
CA SER A 187 -3.42 20.49 -2.25
C SER A 187 -2.59 21.07 -3.40
N GLN A 188 -2.01 22.26 -3.22
CA GLN A 188 -1.18 22.88 -4.25
C GLN A 188 0.08 22.06 -4.47
N LEU A 189 0.30 21.65 -5.73
CA LEU A 189 1.53 21.05 -6.20
C LEU A 189 2.51 22.12 -6.66
N GLU A 190 3.79 21.80 -6.60
CA GLU A 190 4.90 22.67 -7.02
C GLU A 190 5.81 21.85 -7.96
N GLY A 191 6.67 22.54 -8.74
CA GLY A 191 7.57 21.90 -9.71
C GLY A 191 7.30 22.38 -11.13
N GLU A 192 8.26 22.12 -12.01
CA GLU A 192 8.21 22.61 -13.41
C GLU A 192 7.35 21.71 -14.32
N ALA A 193 7.22 20.44 -13.97
CA ALA A 193 6.48 19.43 -14.75
C ALA A 193 5.76 18.46 -13.84
N THR A 194 4.70 18.93 -13.15
CA THR A 194 3.89 18.08 -12.26
C THR A 194 3.26 16.92 -13.03
N SER A 195 3.26 15.73 -12.45
CA SER A 195 2.61 14.58 -13.07
C SER A 195 1.10 14.76 -13.12
N ALA A 196 0.50 14.41 -14.27
CA ALA A 196 -0.94 14.40 -14.45
C ALA A 196 -1.66 13.33 -13.62
N ASP A 197 -0.93 12.34 -13.11
CA ASP A 197 -1.46 11.24 -12.30
C ASP A 197 -1.69 11.63 -10.83
N ILE A 198 -1.21 12.81 -10.39
CA ILE A 198 -1.47 13.35 -9.05
C ILE A 198 -2.86 13.97 -9.03
N THR A 199 -3.89 13.14 -8.87
CA THR A 199 -5.30 13.51 -8.93
C THR A 199 -6.06 13.03 -7.70
N GLY A 200 -7.33 13.45 -7.57
CA GLY A 200 -8.16 13.05 -6.43
C GLY A 200 -7.62 13.52 -5.08
N LEU A 201 -7.09 14.76 -5.04
CA LEU A 201 -6.38 15.28 -3.87
C LEU A 201 -7.32 15.59 -2.70
N ILE A 202 -6.94 15.09 -1.52
CA ILE A 202 -7.44 15.49 -0.20
C ILE A 202 -6.21 15.92 0.60
N GLY A 203 -5.97 17.23 0.74
CA GLY A 203 -4.66 17.73 1.12
C GLY A 203 -3.60 17.29 0.10
N GLN A 204 -2.59 16.55 0.54
CA GLN A 204 -1.60 15.95 -0.35
C GLN A 204 -1.80 14.42 -0.52
N TYR A 205 -2.88 13.84 0.00
CA TYR A 205 -3.30 12.49 -0.34
C TYR A 205 -3.86 12.49 -1.77
N ALA A 206 -3.29 11.68 -2.65
CA ALA A 206 -3.67 11.59 -4.06
C ALA A 206 -4.37 10.26 -4.33
N HIS A 207 -5.71 10.25 -4.27
CA HIS A 207 -6.47 9.00 -4.45
C HIS A 207 -6.37 8.44 -5.87
N GLY A 208 -6.17 9.30 -6.85
CA GLY A 208 -6.08 8.90 -8.27
C GLY A 208 -4.80 8.12 -8.63
N ASN A 209 -3.90 7.86 -7.67
CA ASN A 209 -2.68 7.07 -7.92
C ASN A 209 -2.47 6.03 -6.82
N GLU A 210 -2.11 4.80 -7.20
CA GLU A 210 -2.08 3.59 -6.38
C GLU A 210 -1.14 3.63 -5.17
N PRO A 211 0.00 4.32 -5.18
CA PRO A 211 0.86 4.43 -3.99
C PRO A 211 0.14 4.99 -2.76
N SER A 212 -1.01 5.66 -2.96
CA SER A 212 -1.82 6.23 -1.89
C SER A 212 -2.89 5.27 -1.32
N HIS A 213 -3.25 4.19 -2.03
CA HIS A 213 -4.48 3.42 -1.78
C HIS A 213 -4.54 2.74 -0.40
N HIS A 214 -3.41 2.39 0.21
CA HIS A 214 -3.35 1.78 1.53
C HIS A 214 -3.36 2.80 2.68
N ILE A 215 -3.09 4.08 2.39
CA ILE A 215 -2.78 5.10 3.41
C ILE A 215 -3.97 5.36 4.35
N THR A 216 -5.20 5.39 3.83
CA THR A 216 -6.41 5.61 4.66
C THR A 216 -6.57 4.54 5.74
N HIS A 217 -6.04 3.34 5.53
CA HIS A 217 -6.09 2.22 6.46
C HIS A 217 -4.95 2.18 7.49
N MET A 218 -3.94 3.04 7.36
CA MET A 218 -2.80 3.07 8.28
C MET A 218 -3.19 3.45 9.72
N TYR A 219 -4.28 4.19 9.88
CA TYR A 219 -4.78 4.54 11.22
C TYR A 219 -5.22 3.34 12.05
N ASN A 220 -5.59 2.22 11.41
CA ASN A 220 -5.89 0.98 12.12
C ASN A 220 -4.67 0.39 12.83
N TYR A 221 -3.46 0.67 12.34
CA TYR A 221 -2.19 0.19 12.93
C TYR A 221 -1.70 1.03 14.11
N VAL A 222 -2.33 2.21 14.35
CA VAL A 222 -1.94 3.17 15.38
C VAL A 222 -3.12 3.55 16.30
N ASN A 223 -4.00 2.60 16.56
CA ASN A 223 -5.10 2.75 17.52
C ASN A 223 -6.06 3.92 17.23
N ARG A 224 -6.30 4.23 15.94
CA ARG A 224 -7.19 5.29 15.48
C ARG A 224 -8.19 4.79 14.40
N PRO A 225 -8.90 3.65 14.61
CA PRO A 225 -9.73 3.04 13.57
C PRO A 225 -10.85 3.97 13.07
N TRP A 226 -11.37 4.85 13.90
CA TRP A 226 -12.38 5.83 13.48
C TRP A 226 -11.88 6.78 12.39
N ARG A 227 -10.56 7.10 12.35
CA ARG A 227 -9.99 7.92 11.28
C ARG A 227 -9.96 7.19 9.94
N THR A 228 -9.65 5.88 9.95
CA THR A 228 -9.81 5.02 8.75
C THR A 228 -11.25 5.10 8.24
N GLN A 229 -12.24 4.95 9.13
CA GLN A 229 -13.66 4.97 8.76
C GLN A 229 -14.08 6.32 8.17
N GLU A 230 -13.64 7.44 8.75
CA GLU A 230 -13.90 8.80 8.25
C GLU A 230 -13.31 9.02 6.85
N LEU A 231 -12.04 8.64 6.66
CA LEU A 231 -11.33 8.89 5.41
C LEU A 231 -11.84 7.97 4.29
N VAL A 232 -12.08 6.69 4.59
CA VAL A 232 -12.69 5.76 3.64
C VAL A 232 -14.08 6.24 3.23
N ASP A 233 -14.91 6.67 4.18
CA ASP A 233 -16.23 7.26 3.89
C ASP A 233 -16.11 8.49 2.98
N SER A 234 -15.17 9.38 3.28
CA SER A 234 -14.91 10.58 2.47
C SER A 234 -14.50 10.24 1.04
N VAL A 235 -13.56 9.30 0.87
CA VAL A 235 -13.10 8.89 -0.46
C VAL A 235 -14.21 8.21 -1.25
N LEU A 236 -14.95 7.26 -0.65
CA LEU A 236 -16.05 6.57 -1.31
C LEU A 236 -17.14 7.49 -1.83
N HIS A 237 -17.42 8.61 -1.12
CA HIS A 237 -18.48 9.53 -1.49
C HIS A 237 -18.03 10.71 -2.36
N ASN A 238 -16.72 11.05 -2.37
CA ASN A 238 -16.25 12.27 -3.02
C ASN A 238 -15.27 12.02 -4.17
N GLN A 239 -14.79 10.78 -4.36
CA GLN A 239 -13.81 10.44 -5.39
C GLN A 239 -14.35 9.47 -6.46
N TYR A 240 -15.60 9.00 -6.28
CA TYR A 240 -16.29 8.09 -7.19
C TYR A 240 -17.68 8.58 -7.49
N PHE A 241 -18.06 8.63 -8.77
CA PHE A 241 -19.33 9.14 -9.24
C PHE A 241 -19.97 8.19 -10.24
N ASN A 242 -21.29 8.16 -10.29
CA ASN A 242 -22.03 7.38 -11.29
C ASN A 242 -22.09 8.15 -12.64
N ALA A 243 -20.94 8.22 -13.31
CA ALA A 243 -20.76 8.88 -14.61
C ALA A 243 -19.65 8.16 -15.39
N PRO A 244 -19.55 8.31 -16.73
CA PRO A 244 -18.49 7.71 -17.54
C PRO A 244 -17.08 8.14 -17.13
N ASP A 245 -16.93 9.34 -16.61
CA ASP A 245 -15.70 9.94 -16.06
C ASP A 245 -15.69 9.96 -14.52
N GLY A 246 -16.34 8.97 -13.90
CA GLY A 246 -16.63 8.94 -12.46
C GLY A 246 -15.45 8.52 -11.56
N LEU A 247 -14.25 8.35 -12.09
CA LEU A 247 -13.03 8.06 -11.32
C LEU A 247 -12.19 9.32 -11.16
N SER A 248 -11.53 9.47 -10.03
CA SER A 248 -10.66 10.63 -9.77
C SER A 248 -9.28 10.53 -10.41
N GLY A 249 -8.98 9.46 -11.14
CA GLY A 249 -7.74 9.19 -11.85
C GLY A 249 -7.95 8.15 -12.96
N ASN A 250 -6.87 7.61 -13.49
CA ASN A 250 -6.93 6.49 -14.42
C ASN A 250 -7.47 5.24 -13.72
N GLU A 251 -8.08 4.30 -14.49
CA GLU A 251 -8.59 3.03 -13.94
C GLU A 251 -7.45 2.08 -13.50
N ASP A 252 -6.34 2.14 -14.23
CA ASP A 252 -5.11 1.39 -14.01
C ASP A 252 -5.32 -0.12 -13.82
N CYS A 253 -5.81 -0.71 -14.90
CA CYS A 253 -6.06 -2.16 -15.01
C CYS A 253 -7.03 -2.72 -13.94
N GLY A 254 -7.94 -1.89 -13.45
CA GLY A 254 -8.97 -2.28 -12.48
C GLY A 254 -8.64 -1.94 -11.03
N GLN A 255 -7.50 -1.31 -10.75
CA GLN A 255 -7.10 -0.99 -9.37
C GLN A 255 -8.07 0.00 -8.69
N MET A 256 -8.51 1.03 -9.40
CA MET A 256 -9.46 2.02 -8.86
C MET A 256 -10.81 1.39 -8.53
N SER A 257 -11.34 0.56 -9.45
CA SER A 257 -12.59 -0.18 -9.21
C SER A 257 -12.44 -1.20 -8.08
N ALA A 258 -11.31 -1.92 -8.02
CA ALA A 258 -11.03 -2.88 -6.96
C ALA A 258 -10.98 -2.21 -5.58
N TRP A 259 -10.36 -1.02 -5.49
CA TRP A 259 -10.33 -0.23 -4.25
C TRP A 259 -11.75 0.14 -3.80
N TYR A 260 -12.56 0.66 -4.73
CA TYR A 260 -13.95 1.04 -4.45
C TYR A 260 -14.78 -0.17 -3.99
N ILE A 261 -14.71 -1.29 -4.71
CA ILE A 261 -15.49 -2.50 -4.41
C ILE A 261 -15.12 -3.05 -3.03
N LEU A 262 -13.83 -3.24 -2.75
CA LEU A 262 -13.37 -3.79 -1.48
C LEU A 262 -13.74 -2.88 -0.30
N ASN A 263 -13.49 -1.59 -0.42
CA ASN A 263 -13.85 -0.63 0.63
C ASN A 263 -15.38 -0.49 0.82
N SER A 264 -16.14 -0.58 -0.26
CA SER A 264 -17.62 -0.58 -0.19
C SER A 264 -18.16 -1.80 0.55
N MET A 265 -17.47 -2.95 0.46
CA MET A 265 -17.76 -4.14 1.25
C MET A 265 -17.33 -3.99 2.73
N GLY A 266 -16.48 -3.01 3.04
CA GLY A 266 -16.07 -2.70 4.40
C GLY A 266 -14.65 -3.14 4.77
N PHE A 267 -13.80 -3.52 3.83
CA PHE A 267 -12.42 -3.94 4.11
C PHE A 267 -11.47 -3.67 2.94
N TYR A 268 -10.18 -3.67 3.23
CA TYR A 268 -9.12 -3.52 2.22
C TYR A 268 -7.86 -4.31 2.61
N GLN A 269 -7.14 -4.85 1.64
CA GLN A 269 -5.84 -5.48 1.87
C GLN A 269 -4.72 -4.44 1.75
N VAL A 270 -4.18 -4.02 2.89
CA VAL A 270 -3.12 -2.99 2.96
C VAL A 270 -1.81 -3.49 2.35
N CYS A 271 -1.49 -4.76 2.52
CA CYS A 271 -0.23 -5.38 2.10
C CYS A 271 -0.50 -6.73 1.43
N PRO A 272 -0.66 -6.78 0.09
CA PRO A 272 -0.65 -8.04 -0.64
C PRO A 272 0.62 -8.86 -0.34
N GLY A 273 0.48 -10.18 -0.21
CA GLY A 273 1.51 -11.06 0.37
C GLY A 273 1.29 -11.35 1.86
N LYS A 274 0.51 -10.52 2.56
CA LYS A 274 0.02 -10.76 3.91
C LYS A 274 -1.48 -10.98 3.86
N PRO A 275 -1.99 -12.20 4.09
CA PRO A 275 -3.41 -12.56 3.89
C PRO A 275 -4.31 -12.02 5.03
N VAL A 276 -4.22 -10.71 5.28
CA VAL A 276 -4.93 -9.97 6.32
C VAL A 276 -5.61 -8.76 5.70
N TYR A 277 -6.85 -8.55 6.08
CA TYR A 277 -7.66 -7.40 5.66
C TYR A 277 -7.87 -6.43 6.81
N SER A 278 -7.79 -5.16 6.50
CA SER A 278 -8.08 -4.03 7.40
C SER A 278 -9.54 -3.62 7.24
N ILE A 279 -10.30 -3.53 8.33
CA ILE A 279 -11.71 -3.16 8.33
C ILE A 279 -11.82 -1.64 8.22
N GLY A 280 -12.62 -1.19 7.24
CA GLY A 280 -12.93 0.21 7.01
C GLY A 280 -14.42 0.50 7.24
N ARG A 281 -15.01 1.36 6.41
CA ARG A 281 -16.41 1.78 6.48
C ARG A 281 -17.24 1.08 5.39
N PRO A 282 -18.11 0.09 5.74
CA PRO A 282 -18.98 -0.57 4.76
C PRO A 282 -20.07 0.38 4.25
N LEU A 283 -20.37 0.35 2.93
CA LEU A 283 -21.45 1.12 2.35
C LEU A 283 -22.83 0.41 2.38
N PHE A 284 -22.82 -0.91 2.25
CA PHE A 284 -24.03 -1.70 2.06
C PHE A 284 -24.56 -2.28 3.37
N GLU A 285 -25.87 -2.51 3.42
CA GLU A 285 -26.52 -3.21 4.54
C GLU A 285 -26.17 -4.68 4.56
N GLU A 286 -26.04 -5.31 3.38
CA GLU A 286 -25.61 -6.69 3.25
C GLU A 286 -24.75 -6.87 2.00
N VAL A 287 -23.67 -7.65 2.14
CA VAL A 287 -22.81 -8.12 1.06
C VAL A 287 -22.68 -9.64 1.18
N THR A 288 -22.92 -10.36 0.11
CA THR A 288 -22.69 -11.83 0.04
C THR A 288 -21.56 -12.13 -0.92
N ILE A 289 -20.49 -12.71 -0.41
CA ILE A 289 -19.37 -13.24 -1.20
C ILE A 289 -19.63 -14.72 -1.44
N ASN A 290 -19.87 -15.10 -2.70
CA ASN A 290 -20.03 -16.49 -3.08
C ASN A 290 -18.68 -17.17 -3.22
N LEU A 291 -18.52 -18.29 -2.57
CA LEU A 291 -17.29 -19.09 -2.49
C LEU A 291 -17.47 -20.43 -3.20
N PRO A 292 -16.37 -21.14 -3.53
CA PRO A 292 -16.45 -22.53 -3.97
C PRO A 292 -17.27 -23.42 -3.00
N ASP A 293 -17.72 -24.57 -3.48
CA ASP A 293 -18.49 -25.56 -2.70
C ASP A 293 -19.80 -25.01 -2.12
N ARG A 294 -20.41 -24.02 -2.78
CA ARG A 294 -21.66 -23.35 -2.35
C ARG A 294 -21.59 -22.71 -0.97
N LYS A 295 -20.41 -22.40 -0.50
CA LYS A 295 -20.21 -21.60 0.71
C LYS A 295 -20.47 -20.12 0.41
N THR A 296 -20.76 -19.36 1.45
CA THR A 296 -20.88 -17.91 1.40
C THR A 296 -20.18 -17.29 2.60
N PHE A 297 -19.63 -16.10 2.39
CA PHE A 297 -19.26 -15.21 3.49
C PHE A 297 -20.14 -13.97 3.39
N VAL A 298 -20.88 -13.67 4.45
CA VAL A 298 -21.90 -12.62 4.45
C VAL A 298 -21.47 -11.53 5.42
N ILE A 299 -21.40 -10.29 4.94
CA ILE A 299 -21.17 -9.10 5.77
C ILE A 299 -22.52 -8.41 5.94
N ARG A 300 -22.96 -8.21 7.19
CA ARG A 300 -24.17 -7.46 7.53
C ARG A 300 -23.84 -6.25 8.37
N THR A 301 -24.47 -5.13 8.05
CA THR A 301 -24.35 -3.92 8.83
C THR A 301 -25.66 -3.54 9.48
N HIS A 302 -25.60 -3.19 10.78
CA HIS A 302 -26.74 -2.72 11.56
C HIS A 302 -26.58 -1.21 11.79
N ASN A 303 -27.68 -0.48 11.71
CA ASN A 303 -27.72 0.98 11.86
C ASN A 303 -26.85 1.76 10.85
N ASN A 304 -26.54 1.18 9.69
CA ASN A 304 -25.75 1.83 8.68
C ASN A 304 -26.52 3.00 8.04
N SER A 305 -25.91 4.19 7.98
CA SER A 305 -26.47 5.37 7.36
C SER A 305 -25.38 6.38 7.00
N LYS A 306 -25.74 7.48 6.35
CA LYS A 306 -24.82 8.59 6.06
C LYS A 306 -24.21 9.22 7.31
N THR A 307 -24.93 9.20 8.45
CA THR A 307 -24.46 9.74 9.73
C THR A 307 -23.77 8.69 10.58
N ASN A 308 -24.22 7.45 10.52
CA ASN A 308 -23.66 6.34 11.29
C ASN A 308 -22.53 5.69 10.50
N LYS A 309 -21.36 6.29 10.51
CA LYS A 309 -20.18 5.86 9.75
C LYS A 309 -19.09 5.21 10.59
N TYR A 310 -19.24 5.26 11.92
CA TYR A 310 -18.27 4.66 12.85
C TYR A 310 -18.73 3.26 13.27
N ILE A 311 -17.77 2.37 13.47
CA ILE A 311 -18.04 1.01 13.93
C ILE A 311 -18.12 1.01 15.45
N GLU A 312 -19.23 0.49 15.99
CA GLU A 312 -19.45 0.29 17.42
C GLU A 312 -18.97 -1.10 17.87
N SER A 313 -19.27 -2.13 17.07
CA SER A 313 -18.88 -3.50 17.37
C SER A 313 -18.82 -4.34 16.09
N VAL A 314 -18.02 -5.40 16.12
CA VAL A 314 -17.97 -6.42 15.06
C VAL A 314 -18.06 -7.80 15.68
N LEU A 315 -18.91 -8.66 15.12
CA LEU A 315 -18.95 -10.08 15.38
C LEU A 315 -18.49 -10.85 14.15
N LEU A 316 -17.49 -11.71 14.30
CA LEU A 316 -17.06 -12.64 13.27
C LEU A 316 -17.51 -14.05 13.67
N ASN A 317 -18.44 -14.63 12.90
CA ASN A 317 -19.06 -15.92 13.22
C ASN A 317 -19.63 -15.99 14.63
N GLY A 318 -20.32 -14.91 15.04
CA GLY A 318 -20.96 -14.78 16.36
C GLY A 318 -20.00 -14.50 17.52
N LYS A 319 -18.70 -14.31 17.26
CA LYS A 319 -17.70 -13.99 18.31
C LYS A 319 -17.25 -12.54 18.17
N PRO A 320 -17.06 -11.80 19.26
CA PRO A 320 -16.50 -10.45 19.20
C PRO A 320 -15.15 -10.42 18.48
N LEU A 321 -14.99 -9.43 17.59
CA LEU A 321 -13.75 -9.09 16.92
C LEU A 321 -13.37 -7.67 17.35
N ASP A 322 -12.45 -7.57 18.32
CA ASP A 322 -12.09 -6.31 18.95
C ASP A 322 -10.88 -5.61 18.30
N VAL A 323 -10.34 -6.21 17.22
CA VAL A 323 -9.26 -5.64 16.43
C VAL A 323 -9.75 -5.31 15.01
N PRO A 324 -9.24 -4.27 14.35
CA PRO A 324 -9.71 -3.85 13.05
C PRO A 324 -9.11 -4.69 11.89
N PHE A 325 -8.86 -5.98 12.15
CA PHE A 325 -8.25 -6.88 11.19
C PHE A 325 -8.89 -8.26 11.22
N PHE A 326 -8.98 -8.91 10.05
CA PHE A 326 -9.38 -10.31 9.90
C PHE A 326 -8.61 -10.95 8.74
N THR A 327 -8.67 -12.28 8.61
CA THR A 327 -7.81 -13.01 7.68
C THR A 327 -8.56 -13.46 6.42
N HIS A 328 -7.79 -13.75 5.35
CA HIS A 328 -8.35 -14.40 4.17
C HIS A 328 -9.02 -15.75 4.50
N ASN A 329 -8.46 -16.50 5.45
CA ASN A 329 -9.05 -17.76 5.92
C ASN A 329 -10.45 -17.57 6.53
N ASP A 330 -10.74 -16.42 7.15
CA ASP A 330 -12.07 -16.14 7.70
C ASP A 330 -13.11 -16.01 6.58
N ILE A 331 -12.71 -15.47 5.42
CA ILE A 331 -13.58 -15.40 4.24
C ILE A 331 -13.79 -16.81 3.64
N VAL A 332 -12.70 -17.50 3.28
CA VAL A 332 -12.79 -18.75 2.48
C VAL A 332 -13.41 -19.94 3.23
N ARG A 333 -13.42 -19.88 4.55
CA ARG A 333 -14.17 -20.85 5.37
C ARG A 333 -15.68 -20.67 5.24
N GLY A 334 -16.12 -19.49 4.82
CA GLY A 334 -17.51 -19.07 4.88
C GLY A 334 -17.94 -18.63 6.28
N GLY A 335 -19.11 -18.04 6.37
CA GLY A 335 -19.65 -17.56 7.64
C GLY A 335 -20.23 -16.15 7.57
N THR A 336 -20.22 -15.44 8.69
CA THR A 336 -20.81 -14.10 8.81
C THR A 336 -19.88 -13.12 9.51
N MET A 337 -19.92 -11.87 9.05
CA MET A 337 -19.39 -10.72 9.78
C MET A 337 -20.55 -9.74 10.01
N GLU A 338 -20.85 -9.44 11.26
CA GLU A 338 -21.89 -8.49 11.63
C GLU A 338 -21.25 -7.24 12.21
N ILE A 339 -21.58 -6.08 11.65
CA ILE A 339 -20.99 -4.78 11.99
C ILE A 339 -22.10 -3.86 12.48
N THR A 340 -22.04 -3.41 13.73
CA THR A 340 -22.95 -2.40 14.26
C THR A 340 -22.31 -1.02 14.11
N MET A 341 -23.07 -0.07 13.55
CA MET A 341 -22.59 1.27 13.23
C MET A 341 -23.10 2.31 14.24
N SER A 342 -22.32 3.36 14.45
CA SER A 342 -22.56 4.49 15.35
C SER A 342 -22.39 5.82 14.64
N SER A 343 -23.07 6.87 15.12
CA SER A 343 -22.93 8.25 14.64
C SER A 343 -21.73 9.00 15.22
N VAL A 344 -21.08 8.43 16.22
CA VAL A 344 -19.92 9.02 16.91
C VAL A 344 -18.76 8.03 16.94
N PRO A 345 -17.50 8.51 16.97
CA PRO A 345 -16.33 7.66 17.17
C PRO A 345 -16.46 6.80 18.41
N THR A 346 -16.00 5.58 18.34
CA THR A 346 -16.09 4.59 19.43
C THR A 346 -14.70 4.10 19.85
N GLU A 347 -14.66 3.24 20.87
CA GLU A 347 -13.42 2.60 21.34
C GLU A 347 -13.12 1.29 20.57
N TRP A 348 -14.02 0.83 19.68
CA TRP A 348 -13.82 -0.41 18.95
C TRP A 348 -12.53 -0.36 18.10
N GLY A 349 -11.83 -1.48 18.08
CA GLY A 349 -10.63 -1.68 17.26
C GLY A 349 -9.37 -1.02 17.81
N LYS A 350 -9.42 -0.37 18.98
CA LYS A 350 -8.24 0.06 19.71
C LYS A 350 -7.55 -1.15 20.31
N GLN A 351 -6.28 -1.32 20.01
CA GLN A 351 -5.50 -2.36 20.67
C GLN A 351 -5.27 -1.92 22.14
N ILE A 352 -5.68 -2.75 23.08
CA ILE A 352 -5.33 -2.52 24.49
C ILE A 352 -3.83 -2.83 24.58
N LYS A 353 -3.02 -1.80 24.86
CA LYS A 353 -1.63 -2.02 25.27
C LYS A 353 -1.69 -2.66 26.66
N ASN A 354 -1.39 -3.96 26.74
CA ASN A 354 -1.09 -4.64 28.01
C ASN A 354 0.31 -4.28 28.50
#